data_797e4152cdc4fe26242545ea0dbb00b6
#
_entry.id   797e4152cdc4fe26242545ea0dbb00b6
#
_cell.length_a   1.000
_cell.length_b   1.000
_cell.length_c   1.000
_cell.angle_alpha   90.00
_cell.angle_beta   90.00
_cell.angle_gamma   90.00
#
_symmetry.space_group_name_H-M   'P 1'
#
loop_
_entity.id
_entity.type
_entity.pdbx_description
1 polymer ?
#
loop_
_entity_poly.entity_id
_entity_poly.type
_entity_poly.pdbx_seq_one_letter_code
_entity_poly.pdbx_strand_id
1 'polypeptide(L)'
;MQVFSLWLETFLFHSRIEDLIDQCYEHQPPDTGVMHDIWDSPAKQSLGPFTTTKNNFTFSFFIDWFNLFTNKISDKTVSCGAIMIFCLNFPYYLQYQPENTYFAGITPPPYEPSVITITALLDPIVKQLQYFYHGQVIHTY
;
A
#
# COMPACT_ATOMS: atom_id res chain seq x y z
N MET A 1 -0.11 -15.29 -5.58
CA MET A 1 -0.41 -13.87 -5.33
C MET A 1 -1.71 -13.80 -4.56
N GLN A 2 -1.74 -13.08 -3.46
CA GLN A 2 -2.96 -12.86 -2.68
C GLN A 2 -3.92 -11.97 -3.47
N VAL A 3 -5.24 -12.22 -3.36
CA VAL A 3 -6.25 -11.38 -4.02
C VAL A 3 -6.46 -10.11 -3.19
N PHE A 4 -6.28 -8.94 -3.79
CA PHE A 4 -6.35 -7.66 -3.09
C PHE A 4 -7.74 -7.40 -2.47
N SER A 5 -8.82 -7.75 -3.19
CA SER A 5 -10.18 -7.59 -2.66
C SER A 5 -10.40 -8.38 -1.37
N LEU A 6 -9.95 -9.63 -1.33
CA LEU A 6 -10.09 -10.47 -0.14
C LEU A 6 -9.29 -9.93 1.06
N TRP A 7 -8.09 -9.41 0.78
CA TRP A 7 -7.30 -8.75 1.83
C TRP A 7 -8.02 -7.49 2.33
N LEU A 8 -8.53 -6.65 1.43
CA LEU A 8 -9.21 -5.40 1.80
C LEU A 8 -10.48 -5.67 2.61
N GLU A 9 -11.27 -6.65 2.23
CA GLU A 9 -12.44 -7.08 3.00
C GLU A 9 -12.04 -7.55 4.40
N THR A 10 -11.04 -8.44 4.49
CA THR A 10 -10.54 -8.94 5.78
C THR A 10 -9.99 -7.81 6.64
N PHE A 11 -9.25 -6.89 6.02
CA PHE A 11 -8.66 -5.73 6.67
C PHE A 11 -9.73 -4.81 7.27
N LEU A 12 -10.76 -4.45 6.48
CA LEU A 12 -11.84 -3.58 6.94
C LEU A 12 -12.79 -4.27 7.93
N PHE A 13 -12.79 -5.61 7.96
CA PHE A 13 -13.61 -6.38 8.90
C PHE A 13 -13.08 -6.36 10.33
N HIS A 14 -11.83 -5.95 10.56
CA HIS A 14 -11.30 -5.81 11.91
C HIS A 14 -11.96 -4.65 12.65
N SER A 15 -12.44 -4.93 13.86
CA SER A 15 -13.05 -3.91 14.72
C SER A 15 -12.12 -2.71 14.91
N ARG A 16 -12.65 -1.49 14.91
CA ARG A 16 -11.95 -0.20 15.05
C ARG A 16 -11.13 0.26 13.83
N ILE A 17 -11.00 -0.54 12.78
CA ILE A 17 -10.29 -0.10 11.57
C ILE A 17 -11.00 1.10 10.94
N GLU A 18 -12.31 1.08 10.85
CA GLU A 18 -13.09 2.21 10.30
C GLU A 18 -12.88 3.49 11.12
N ASP A 19 -12.93 3.40 12.45
CA ASP A 19 -12.71 4.55 13.33
C ASP A 19 -11.30 5.15 13.14
N LEU A 20 -10.30 4.29 12.95
CA LEU A 20 -8.91 4.72 12.71
C LEU A 20 -8.74 5.39 11.34
N ILE A 21 -9.43 4.87 10.32
CA ILE A 21 -9.43 5.44 8.98
C ILE A 21 -10.19 6.77 8.96
N ASP A 22 -11.30 6.87 9.68
CA ASP A 22 -12.10 8.09 9.76
C ASP A 22 -11.31 9.28 10.34
N GLN A 23 -10.38 9.03 11.26
CA GLN A 23 -9.49 10.07 11.79
C GLN A 23 -8.70 10.80 10.70
N CYS A 24 -8.37 10.13 9.61
CA CYS A 24 -7.61 10.76 8.53
C CYS A 24 -8.41 11.79 7.72
N TYR A 25 -9.72 11.62 7.63
CA TYR A 25 -10.58 12.57 6.90
C TYR A 25 -10.83 13.85 7.71
N GLU A 26 -10.73 13.75 9.03
CA GLU A 26 -10.88 14.88 9.97
C GLU A 26 -9.54 15.60 10.21
N HIS A 27 -8.43 15.00 9.74
CA HIS A 27 -7.09 15.55 9.97
C HIS A 27 -6.91 16.92 9.30
N GLN A 28 -6.45 17.88 10.08
CA GLN A 28 -6.07 19.22 9.62
C GLN A 28 -4.55 19.35 9.68
N PRO A 29 -3.90 19.83 8.61
CA PRO A 29 -2.47 20.12 8.65
C PRO A 29 -2.15 21.12 9.76
N PRO A 30 -1.02 20.96 10.47
CA PRO A 30 -0.64 21.87 11.53
C PRO A 30 -0.27 23.27 10.96
N ASP A 31 -0.70 24.32 11.63
CA ASP A 31 -0.42 25.72 11.24
C ASP A 31 1.08 26.06 11.22
N THR A 32 1.91 25.23 11.83
CA THR A 32 3.36 25.42 11.94
C THR A 32 4.12 25.22 10.64
N GLY A 33 3.50 24.68 9.61
CA GLY A 33 4.17 24.29 8.35
C GLY A 33 5.13 23.10 8.51
N VAL A 34 5.18 22.48 9.68
CA VAL A 34 5.96 21.26 9.92
C VAL A 34 5.09 20.05 9.60
N MET A 35 5.55 19.21 8.68
CA MET A 35 4.88 17.96 8.34
C MET A 35 5.20 16.88 9.38
N HIS A 36 4.19 16.30 9.98
CA HIS A 36 4.30 15.19 10.93
C HIS A 36 3.86 13.86 10.33
N ASP A 37 3.01 13.93 9.30
CA ASP A 37 2.49 12.77 8.57
C ASP A 37 2.45 13.08 7.07
N ILE A 38 2.30 12.05 6.25
CA ILE A 38 2.03 12.18 4.81
C ILE A 38 0.74 12.98 4.55
N TRP A 39 -0.17 12.98 5.50
CA TRP A 39 -1.42 13.75 5.49
C TRP A 39 -1.19 15.26 5.43
N ASP A 40 -0.07 15.73 5.94
CA ASP A 40 0.32 17.15 5.93
C ASP A 40 0.97 17.54 4.60
N SER A 41 1.26 16.57 3.73
CA SER A 41 2.05 16.81 2.53
C SER A 41 1.27 17.57 1.45
N PRO A 42 1.93 18.49 0.71
CA PRO A 42 1.34 19.13 -0.46
C PRO A 42 0.90 18.11 -1.54
N ALA A 43 1.60 16.98 -1.63
CA ALA A 43 1.26 15.92 -2.57
C ALA A 43 -0.12 15.32 -2.27
N LYS A 44 -0.44 15.08 -0.98
CA LYS A 44 -1.78 14.63 -0.60
C LYS A 44 -2.83 15.71 -0.87
N GLN A 45 -2.53 16.95 -0.52
CA GLN A 45 -3.44 18.07 -0.75
C GLN A 45 -3.75 18.26 -2.24
N SER A 46 -2.79 17.98 -3.14
CA SER A 46 -2.97 18.08 -4.59
C SER A 46 -3.97 17.06 -5.16
N LEU A 47 -4.28 15.98 -4.44
CA LEU A 47 -5.32 15.02 -4.82
C LEU A 47 -6.75 15.57 -4.59
N GLY A 48 -6.84 16.75 -3.97
CA GLY A 48 -8.09 17.50 -3.82
C GLY A 48 -9.19 16.74 -3.08
N PRO A 49 -10.45 16.87 -3.51
CA PRO A 49 -11.59 16.27 -2.82
C PRO A 49 -11.53 14.76 -2.64
N PHE A 50 -10.73 14.06 -3.46
CA PHE A 50 -10.59 12.59 -3.33
C PHE A 50 -10.13 12.18 -1.93
N THR A 51 -9.14 12.87 -1.38
CA THR A 51 -8.55 12.51 -0.08
C THR A 51 -9.35 12.95 1.13
N THR A 52 -10.32 13.84 0.94
CA THR A 52 -11.23 14.32 2.00
C THR A 52 -12.61 13.66 1.95
N THR A 53 -12.88 12.90 0.90
CA THR A 53 -14.13 12.15 0.78
C THR A 53 -14.03 10.83 1.54
N LYS A 54 -14.93 10.63 2.49
CA LYS A 54 -15.00 9.41 3.30
C LYS A 54 -15.07 8.17 2.40
N ASN A 55 -14.39 7.11 2.79
CA ASN A 55 -14.26 5.84 2.07
C ASN A 55 -13.43 5.88 0.78
N ASN A 56 -12.80 6.99 0.45
CA ASN A 56 -11.78 7.02 -0.58
C ASN A 56 -10.42 6.67 0.02
N PHE A 57 -9.93 5.47 -0.29
CA PHE A 57 -8.64 5.00 0.21
C PHE A 57 -7.49 5.45 -0.67
N THR A 58 -6.41 5.85 -0.02
CA THR A 58 -5.14 6.16 -0.66
C THR A 58 -4.14 5.07 -0.29
N PHE A 59 -3.48 4.50 -1.29
CA PHE A 59 -2.50 3.45 -1.08
C PHE A 59 -1.13 3.89 -1.57
N SER A 60 -0.08 3.50 -0.84
CA SER A 60 1.28 3.56 -1.32
C SER A 60 1.69 2.18 -1.82
N PHE A 61 2.48 2.19 -2.88
CA PHE A 61 2.99 0.99 -3.53
C PHE A 61 4.51 0.93 -3.34
N PHE A 62 4.99 -0.22 -2.89
CA PHE A 62 6.40 -0.40 -2.57
C PHE A 62 6.94 -1.70 -3.17
N ILE A 63 8.11 -1.64 -3.78
CA ILE A 63 8.87 -2.80 -4.22
C ILE A 63 10.27 -2.69 -3.63
N ASP A 64 10.67 -3.68 -2.85
CA ASP A 64 12.01 -3.75 -2.29
C ASP A 64 12.74 -4.98 -2.79
N TRP A 65 14.00 -4.78 -3.17
CA TRP A 65 14.89 -5.81 -3.70
C TRP A 65 15.82 -6.29 -2.60
N PHE A 66 15.85 -7.59 -2.38
CA PHE A 66 16.76 -8.17 -1.41
C PHE A 66 17.48 -9.39 -1.97
N ASN A 67 18.71 -9.61 -1.51
CA ASN A 67 19.51 -10.76 -1.87
C ASN A 67 19.20 -11.92 -0.92
N LEU A 68 18.78 -13.05 -1.48
CA LEU A 68 18.49 -14.27 -0.70
C LEU A 68 19.74 -14.92 -0.11
N PHE A 69 20.90 -14.69 -0.72
CA PHE A 69 22.17 -15.28 -0.29
C PHE A 69 23.12 -14.20 0.19
N THR A 70 23.11 -13.92 1.48
CA THR A 70 24.04 -12.97 2.12
C THR A 70 25.44 -13.52 2.31
N ASN A 71 25.72 -14.78 1.94
CA ASN A 71 27.03 -15.39 2.12
C ASN A 71 28.03 -14.82 1.10
N LYS A 72 29.03 -14.09 1.60
CA LYS A 72 30.14 -13.51 0.85
C LYS A 72 31.06 -14.56 0.15
N ILE A 73 30.76 -15.86 0.28
CA ILE A 73 31.60 -16.98 -0.22
C ILE A 73 31.11 -17.49 -1.58
N SER A 74 29.87 -17.19 -1.98
CA SER A 74 29.38 -17.54 -3.30
C SER A 74 29.18 -16.27 -4.13
N ASP A 75 29.86 -16.17 -5.27
CA ASP A 75 29.67 -15.11 -6.29
C ASP A 75 28.23 -15.09 -6.90
N LYS A 76 27.27 -15.77 -6.27
CA LYS A 76 25.89 -15.86 -6.75
C LYS A 76 25.03 -14.82 -6.04
N THR A 77 24.78 -13.74 -6.73
CA THR A 77 23.73 -12.79 -6.36
C THR A 77 22.39 -13.33 -6.88
N VAL A 78 21.49 -13.67 -5.96
CA VAL A 78 20.10 -14.04 -6.29
C VAL A 78 19.21 -12.99 -5.65
N SER A 79 18.76 -12.06 -6.47
CA SER A 79 17.88 -10.99 -6.04
C SER A 79 16.42 -11.36 -6.27
N CYS A 80 15.56 -11.06 -5.31
CA CYS A 80 14.11 -11.07 -5.48
C CYS A 80 13.51 -9.79 -4.88
N GLY A 81 12.35 -9.40 -5.36
CA GLY A 81 11.66 -8.19 -4.89
C GLY A 81 10.35 -8.52 -4.20
N ALA A 82 10.12 -7.97 -3.02
CA ALA A 82 8.82 -8.02 -2.36
C ALA A 82 7.95 -6.87 -2.87
N ILE A 83 6.70 -7.19 -3.23
CA ILE A 83 5.70 -6.21 -3.67
C ILE A 83 4.70 -6.03 -2.54
N MET A 84 4.60 -4.81 -2.02
CA MET A 84 3.77 -4.48 -0.87
C MET A 84 2.92 -3.23 -1.15
N ILE A 85 1.72 -3.19 -0.54
CA ILE A 85 0.83 -2.04 -0.58
C ILE A 85 0.45 -1.68 0.85
N PHE A 86 0.49 -0.39 1.17
CA PHE A 86 0.13 0.16 2.47
C PHE A 86 -1.04 1.11 2.33
N CYS A 87 -2.00 1.02 3.24
CA CYS A 87 -3.10 1.98 3.32
C CYS A 87 -2.63 3.25 4.04
N LEU A 88 -2.57 4.36 3.31
CA LEU A 88 -2.16 5.64 3.86
C LEU A 88 -3.26 6.36 4.66
N ASN A 89 -4.49 5.82 4.68
CA ASN A 89 -5.57 6.32 5.52
C ASN A 89 -5.42 5.95 7.01
N PHE A 90 -4.40 5.18 7.35
CA PHE A 90 -4.07 4.89 8.73
C PHE A 90 -3.19 5.96 9.38
N PRO A 91 -3.26 6.12 10.71
CA PRO A 91 -2.24 6.84 11.45
C PRO A 91 -0.84 6.28 11.16
N TYR A 92 0.17 7.13 11.05
CA TYR A 92 1.53 6.78 10.59
C TYR A 92 2.15 5.58 11.33
N TYR A 93 1.87 5.43 12.64
CA TYR A 93 2.41 4.35 13.47
C TYR A 93 1.78 2.97 13.18
N LEU A 94 0.68 2.93 12.41
CA LEU A 94 0.00 1.70 11.98
C LEU A 94 0.21 1.39 10.50
N GLN A 95 0.57 2.38 9.67
CA GLN A 95 0.61 2.24 8.21
C GLN A 95 1.50 1.09 7.74
N TYR A 96 2.65 0.90 8.40
CA TYR A 96 3.69 -0.06 7.95
C TYR A 96 3.76 -1.31 8.81
N GLN A 97 2.77 -1.56 9.65
CA GLN A 97 2.73 -2.79 10.44
C GLN A 97 2.40 -3.99 9.54
N PRO A 98 3.05 -5.14 9.74
CA PRO A 98 2.85 -6.32 8.88
C PRO A 98 1.40 -6.75 8.74
N GLU A 99 0.61 -6.66 9.81
CA GLU A 99 -0.82 -6.99 9.83
C GLU A 99 -1.68 -6.05 8.97
N ASN A 100 -1.21 -4.83 8.74
CA ASN A 100 -1.87 -3.79 7.94
C ASN A 100 -1.31 -3.69 6.53
N THR A 101 -0.37 -4.57 6.18
CA THR A 101 0.33 -4.55 4.90
C THR A 101 -0.27 -5.60 3.95
N TYR A 102 -0.67 -5.16 2.77
CA TYR A 102 -0.97 -6.11 1.70
C TYR A 102 0.32 -6.60 1.04
N PHE A 103 0.61 -7.88 1.20
CA PHE A 103 1.70 -8.53 0.51
C PHE A 103 1.22 -9.11 -0.81
N ALA A 104 1.52 -8.44 -1.90
CA ALA A 104 1.06 -8.82 -3.23
C ALA A 104 1.84 -10.02 -3.79
N GLY A 105 3.13 -10.14 -3.47
CA GLY A 105 3.94 -11.24 -3.92
C GLY A 105 5.43 -10.96 -3.95
N ILE A 106 6.17 -11.94 -4.48
CA ILE A 106 7.61 -11.88 -4.69
C ILE A 106 7.90 -12.01 -6.18
N THR A 107 8.81 -11.19 -6.69
CA THR A 107 9.33 -11.35 -8.04
C THR A 107 10.29 -12.53 -8.11
N PRO A 108 10.25 -13.34 -9.19
CA PRO A 108 11.11 -14.51 -9.31
C PRO A 108 12.59 -14.12 -9.44
N PRO A 109 13.50 -14.86 -8.75
CA PRO A 109 14.94 -14.72 -8.96
C PRO A 109 15.35 -15.23 -10.34
N PRO A 110 16.62 -15.08 -10.81
CA PRO A 110 17.75 -14.56 -10.01
C PRO A 110 18.00 -13.06 -10.18
N TYR A 111 17.35 -12.40 -11.13
CA TYR A 111 17.61 -11.01 -11.48
C TYR A 111 16.39 -10.14 -11.26
N GLU A 112 16.64 -8.85 -11.12
CA GLU A 112 15.56 -7.87 -11.15
C GLU A 112 14.79 -8.00 -12.47
N PRO A 113 13.45 -8.03 -12.42
CA PRO A 113 12.64 -8.18 -13.63
C PRO A 113 12.80 -6.96 -14.54
N SER A 114 12.75 -7.20 -15.85
CA SER A 114 12.66 -6.13 -16.82
C SER A 114 11.37 -5.31 -16.64
N VAL A 115 11.31 -4.11 -17.20
CA VAL A 115 10.10 -3.28 -17.18
C VAL A 115 8.88 -4.04 -17.71
N ILE A 116 9.04 -4.86 -18.74
CA ILE A 116 7.95 -5.68 -19.30
C ILE A 116 7.47 -6.70 -18.26
N THR A 117 8.39 -7.38 -17.59
CA THR A 117 8.05 -8.40 -16.59
C THR A 117 7.39 -7.77 -15.37
N ILE A 118 7.92 -6.65 -14.86
CA ILE A 118 7.32 -5.98 -13.71
C ILE A 118 5.93 -5.44 -14.03
N THR A 119 5.72 -4.90 -15.23
CA THR A 119 4.41 -4.44 -15.68
C THR A 119 3.40 -5.59 -15.70
N ALA A 120 3.79 -6.75 -16.22
CA ALA A 120 2.93 -7.93 -16.25
C ALA A 120 2.59 -8.45 -14.83
N LEU A 121 3.53 -8.34 -13.88
CA LEU A 121 3.30 -8.73 -12.48
C LEU A 121 2.35 -7.75 -11.76
N LEU A 122 2.41 -6.47 -12.11
CA LEU A 122 1.59 -5.43 -11.50
C LEU A 122 0.19 -5.31 -12.12
N ASP A 123 0.02 -5.71 -13.38
CA ASP A 123 -1.24 -5.56 -14.12
C ASP A 123 -2.47 -6.11 -13.36
N PRO A 124 -2.44 -7.31 -12.75
CA PRO A 124 -3.58 -7.80 -11.96
C PRO A 124 -3.92 -6.93 -10.76
N ILE A 125 -2.91 -6.33 -10.11
CA ILE A 125 -3.11 -5.43 -8.95
C ILE A 125 -3.73 -4.13 -9.42
N VAL A 126 -3.18 -3.55 -10.48
CA VAL A 126 -3.67 -2.30 -11.07
C VAL A 126 -5.12 -2.44 -11.51
N LYS A 127 -5.49 -3.55 -12.14
CA LYS A 127 -6.87 -3.84 -12.53
C LYS A 127 -7.83 -3.93 -11.34
N GLN A 128 -7.40 -4.53 -10.22
CA GLN A 128 -8.19 -4.56 -9.00
C GLN A 128 -8.35 -3.16 -8.39
N LEU A 129 -7.27 -2.36 -8.35
CA LEU A 129 -7.35 -0.98 -7.88
C LEU A 129 -8.27 -0.12 -8.75
N GLN A 130 -8.21 -0.28 -10.08
CA GLN A 130 -9.14 0.38 -11.01
C GLN A 130 -10.59 -0.03 -10.76
N TYR A 131 -10.85 -1.31 -10.50
CA TYR A 131 -12.18 -1.79 -10.15
C TYR A 131 -12.72 -1.11 -8.88
N PHE A 132 -11.89 -0.98 -7.85
CA PHE A 132 -12.27 -0.30 -6.61
C PHE A 132 -12.42 1.21 -6.77
N TYR A 133 -11.64 1.82 -7.66
CA TYR A 133 -11.72 3.25 -7.94
C TYR A 133 -13.11 3.69 -8.44
N HIS A 134 -13.84 2.81 -9.09
CA HIS A 134 -15.22 3.05 -9.54
C HIS A 134 -16.27 2.89 -8.43
N GLY A 135 -15.85 2.66 -7.21
CA GLY A 135 -16.72 2.45 -6.06
C GLY A 135 -17.28 1.01 -6.00
N GLN A 136 -16.99 0.33 -4.90
CA GLN A 136 -17.47 -1.03 -4.64
C GLN A 136 -18.07 -1.10 -3.24
N VAL A 137 -19.10 -1.92 -3.09
CA VAL A 137 -19.65 -2.21 -1.77
C VAL A 137 -18.79 -3.26 -1.09
N ILE A 138 -18.25 -2.93 0.06
CA ILE A 138 -17.50 -3.85 0.92
C ILE A 138 -18.29 -3.99 2.21
N HIS A 139 -18.52 -5.22 2.63
CA HIS A 139 -19.15 -5.51 3.90
C HIS A 139 -18.09 -5.41 5.01
N THR A 140 -18.35 -4.54 5.97
CA THR A 140 -17.50 -4.33 7.14
C THR A 140 -18.20 -4.83 8.40
N TYR A 141 -17.52 -4.83 9.54
CA TYR A 141 -18.07 -5.33 10.81
C TYR A 141 -19.16 -4.42 11.36
#